data_d7e928fec2b3713ea50426ef37bc7b1c
#
_entry.id   d7e928fec2b3713ea50426ef37bc7b1c
#
_cell.length_a   1.000
_cell.length_b   1.000
_cell.length_c   1.000
_cell.angle_alpha   90.00
_cell.angle_beta   90.00
_cell.angle_gamma   90.00
#
_symmetry.space_group_name_H-M   'P 1'
#
loop_
_entity.id
_entity.type
_entity.pdbx_description
1 polymer ?
#
loop_
_entity_poly.entity_id
_entity_poly.type
_entity_poly.pdbx_seq_one_letter_code
_entity_poly.pdbx_strand_id
1 'polypeptide(L)'
;MTSSGPTPPFGLSADAIVEYLTTVGLQVAINVALALVILVVGYMVAGAVGRGVRKAADRNPRMDRTLAGFFSSLAKYAILAVVFIAVLNRFGVETTSIVAALGAATLAIGLALQGALGNLAAGVMIVFFRPYKIGDYVDIAGTAGSVKDITLFYTELNTPDNVQIIVPNGQAWGQVIWNYSAYPERRCDFVFSASYEDDIEKVQTVLREVFEADERVLKDPAVFVEVKSHGASSVDYVVRAWCKADDYWALHFDMNKRVKLAFDEKGIEIPFPHQVEIHKQAAE
;
A
#
# COMPACT_ATOMS: atom_id res chain seq x y z
N MET A 1 -49.43 1.80 -85.30
CA MET A 1 -48.32 0.86 -85.25
C MET A 1 -47.11 1.57 -84.62
N THR A 2 -46.98 1.48 -83.31
CA THR A 2 -45.90 2.09 -82.52
C THR A 2 -44.79 1.05 -82.39
N SER A 3 -43.60 1.28 -82.99
CA SER A 3 -42.45 0.40 -82.86
C SER A 3 -41.84 0.64 -81.47
N SER A 4 -41.99 -0.33 -80.58
CA SER A 4 -41.26 -0.42 -79.36
C SER A 4 -39.80 -0.88 -79.72
N GLY A 5 -38.85 0.04 -79.59
CA GLY A 5 -37.42 -0.29 -79.68
C GLY A 5 -37.02 -1.18 -78.47
N PRO A 6 -35.96 -1.96 -78.57
CA PRO A 6 -35.55 -2.86 -77.49
C PRO A 6 -35.07 -2.03 -76.29
N THR A 7 -35.71 -2.27 -75.17
CA THR A 7 -35.22 -1.74 -73.89
C THR A 7 -33.84 -2.32 -73.56
N PRO A 8 -32.84 -1.55 -73.18
CA PRO A 8 -31.55 -2.06 -72.80
C PRO A 8 -31.65 -2.94 -71.53
N PRO A 9 -30.81 -3.98 -71.36
CA PRO A 9 -30.92 -4.94 -70.25
C PRO A 9 -30.59 -4.39 -68.86
N PHE A 10 -30.26 -3.12 -68.74
CA PHE A 10 -30.09 -2.42 -67.49
C PHE A 10 -30.99 -1.18 -67.50
N GLY A 11 -32.13 -1.30 -66.93
CA GLY A 11 -33.21 -0.30 -66.95
C GLY A 11 -32.97 1.01 -66.14
N LEU A 12 -31.76 1.56 -66.27
CA LEU A 12 -31.41 2.84 -65.66
C LEU A 12 -31.39 3.90 -66.76
N SER A 13 -32.21 4.92 -66.67
CA SER A 13 -32.13 6.12 -67.49
C SER A 13 -30.79 6.84 -67.26
N ALA A 14 -30.29 7.56 -68.27
CA ALA A 14 -29.03 8.32 -68.16
C ALA A 14 -29.08 9.29 -66.97
N ASP A 15 -30.25 9.87 -66.72
CA ASP A 15 -30.51 10.79 -65.56
C ASP A 15 -30.37 10.06 -64.22
N ALA A 16 -30.90 8.83 -64.10
CA ALA A 16 -30.74 8.01 -62.89
C ALA A 16 -29.27 7.60 -62.58
N ILE A 17 -28.49 7.39 -63.65
CA ILE A 17 -27.07 7.11 -63.51
C ILE A 17 -26.31 8.37 -63.06
N VAL A 18 -26.61 9.52 -63.61
CA VAL A 18 -25.99 10.79 -63.21
C VAL A 18 -26.36 11.13 -61.77
N GLU A 19 -27.64 11.00 -61.38
CA GLU A 19 -28.11 11.21 -60.03
C GLU A 19 -27.41 10.25 -59.01
N TYR A 20 -27.29 8.99 -59.36
CA TYR A 20 -26.55 7.99 -58.53
C TYR A 20 -25.07 8.36 -58.38
N LEU A 21 -24.39 8.69 -59.47
CA LEU A 21 -22.98 9.08 -59.48
C LEU A 21 -22.74 10.37 -58.70
N THR A 22 -23.64 11.34 -58.76
CA THR A 22 -23.52 12.61 -58.03
C THR A 22 -23.79 12.41 -56.54
N THR A 23 -24.79 11.63 -56.14
CA THR A 23 -25.09 11.36 -54.72
C THR A 23 -24.01 10.51 -54.08
N VAL A 24 -23.57 9.42 -54.70
CA VAL A 24 -22.48 8.56 -54.19
C VAL A 24 -21.16 9.31 -54.16
N GLY A 25 -20.86 10.06 -55.25
CA GLY A 25 -19.64 10.88 -55.36
C GLY A 25 -19.58 11.97 -54.26
N LEU A 26 -20.70 12.66 -54.00
CA LEU A 26 -20.80 13.65 -52.93
C LEU A 26 -20.61 13.00 -51.55
N GLN A 27 -21.22 11.83 -51.30
CA GLN A 27 -21.12 11.11 -50.05
C GLN A 27 -19.69 10.60 -49.78
N VAL A 28 -19.00 10.11 -50.83
CA VAL A 28 -17.60 9.74 -50.71
C VAL A 28 -16.72 10.96 -50.44
N ALA A 29 -16.95 12.07 -51.14
CA ALA A 29 -16.20 13.30 -50.91
C ALA A 29 -16.36 13.83 -49.49
N ILE A 30 -17.59 13.81 -48.95
CA ILE A 30 -17.87 14.19 -47.55
C ILE A 30 -17.13 13.25 -46.59
N ASN A 31 -17.20 11.93 -46.81
CA ASN A 31 -16.54 10.98 -45.94
C ASN A 31 -15.02 11.15 -45.96
N VAL A 32 -14.42 11.41 -47.13
CA VAL A 32 -12.98 11.71 -47.25
C VAL A 32 -12.61 12.99 -46.54
N ALA A 33 -13.41 14.07 -46.70
CA ALA A 33 -13.18 15.34 -46.03
C ALA A 33 -13.24 15.14 -44.52
N LEU A 34 -14.26 14.43 -43.97
CA LEU A 34 -14.40 14.16 -42.54
C LEU A 34 -13.26 13.26 -42.05
N ALA A 35 -12.85 12.25 -42.78
CA ALA A 35 -11.73 11.41 -42.43
C ALA A 35 -10.40 12.19 -42.33
N LEU A 36 -10.17 13.13 -43.26
CA LEU A 36 -9.02 14.05 -43.19
C LEU A 36 -9.08 14.95 -41.97
N VAL A 37 -10.25 15.51 -41.66
CA VAL A 37 -10.42 16.34 -40.46
C VAL A 37 -10.14 15.52 -39.20
N ILE A 38 -10.70 14.30 -39.09
CA ILE A 38 -10.46 13.39 -37.94
C ILE A 38 -8.96 13.07 -37.83
N LEU A 39 -8.30 12.80 -38.94
CA LEU A 39 -6.87 12.47 -38.95
C LEU A 39 -6.01 13.67 -38.52
N VAL A 40 -6.26 14.86 -39.06
CA VAL A 40 -5.51 16.09 -38.74
C VAL A 40 -5.74 16.45 -37.26
N VAL A 41 -7.02 16.54 -36.81
CA VAL A 41 -7.36 16.85 -35.42
C VAL A 41 -6.79 15.79 -34.48
N GLY A 42 -6.98 14.52 -34.80
CA GLY A 42 -6.46 13.41 -34.03
C GLY A 42 -4.92 13.42 -33.88
N TYR A 43 -4.21 13.71 -34.98
CA TYR A 43 -2.74 13.86 -34.96
C TYR A 43 -2.31 15.06 -34.11
N MET A 44 -3.01 16.19 -34.19
CA MET A 44 -2.74 17.37 -33.36
C MET A 44 -2.97 17.08 -31.88
N VAL A 45 -4.09 16.42 -31.53
CA VAL A 45 -4.42 16.02 -30.15
C VAL A 45 -3.39 15.02 -29.63
N ALA A 46 -3.05 13.98 -30.39
CA ALA A 46 -2.04 13.00 -30.03
C ALA A 46 -0.67 13.66 -29.76
N GLY A 47 -0.28 14.61 -30.64
CA GLY A 47 0.94 15.39 -30.46
C GLY A 47 0.90 16.33 -29.24
N ALA A 48 -0.25 16.97 -28.99
CA ALA A 48 -0.42 17.86 -27.83
C ALA A 48 -0.36 17.08 -26.50
N VAL A 49 -1.07 15.94 -26.44
CA VAL A 49 -1.05 15.06 -25.25
C VAL A 49 0.36 14.49 -25.01
N GLY A 50 1.03 13.97 -26.05
CA GLY A 50 2.40 13.48 -25.94
C GLY A 50 3.38 14.55 -25.42
N ARG A 51 3.29 15.78 -25.94
CA ARG A 51 4.09 16.92 -25.43
C ARG A 51 3.71 17.28 -24.00
N GLY A 52 2.42 17.24 -23.65
CA GLY A 52 1.93 17.52 -22.30
C GLY A 52 2.49 16.52 -21.28
N VAL A 53 2.46 15.21 -21.60
CA VAL A 53 3.03 14.16 -20.76
C VAL A 53 4.53 14.38 -20.57
N ARG A 54 5.27 14.65 -21.65
CA ARG A 54 6.71 14.90 -21.57
C ARG A 54 7.04 16.13 -20.72
N LYS A 55 6.32 17.25 -20.94
CA LYS A 55 6.50 18.48 -20.16
C LYS A 55 6.16 18.30 -18.67
N ALA A 56 5.15 17.48 -18.33
CA ALA A 56 4.82 17.15 -16.95
C ALA A 56 5.92 16.29 -16.30
N ALA A 57 6.47 15.33 -17.05
CA ALA A 57 7.56 14.50 -16.60
C ALA A 57 8.88 15.29 -16.39
N ASP A 58 9.20 16.21 -17.30
CA ASP A 58 10.41 17.07 -17.22
C ASP A 58 10.38 18.02 -16.01
N ARG A 59 9.20 18.27 -15.41
CA ARG A 59 9.06 19.08 -14.19
C ARG A 59 9.41 18.32 -12.90
N ASN A 60 9.48 17.00 -12.96
CA ASN A 60 9.80 16.18 -11.80
C ASN A 60 11.25 15.68 -11.88
N PRO A 61 12.16 16.20 -11.03
CA PRO A 61 13.59 15.84 -11.06
C PRO A 61 13.87 14.34 -10.80
N ARG A 62 12.88 13.64 -10.22
CA ARG A 62 12.98 12.20 -9.92
C ARG A 62 12.57 11.30 -11.09
N MET A 63 12.01 11.88 -12.18
CA MET A 63 11.54 11.10 -13.33
C MET A 63 12.66 10.99 -14.39
N ASP A 64 13.04 9.74 -14.69
CA ASP A 64 14.00 9.46 -15.75
C ASP A 64 13.44 9.89 -17.13
N ARG A 65 14.31 10.49 -17.96
CA ARG A 65 13.95 10.94 -19.33
C ARG A 65 13.46 9.79 -20.21
N THR A 66 13.94 8.58 -19.98
CA THR A 66 13.53 7.37 -20.71
C THR A 66 12.07 7.04 -20.42
N LEU A 67 11.66 7.10 -19.14
CA LEU A 67 10.26 6.88 -18.73
C LEU A 67 9.34 7.97 -19.30
N ALA A 68 9.77 9.23 -19.25
CA ALA A 68 9.03 10.34 -19.85
C ALA A 68 8.78 10.12 -21.35
N GLY A 69 9.82 9.67 -22.09
CA GLY A 69 9.73 9.33 -23.50
C GLY A 69 8.77 8.16 -23.77
N PHE A 70 8.86 7.12 -22.96
CA PHE A 70 7.99 5.94 -23.07
C PHE A 70 6.52 6.30 -22.87
N PHE A 71 6.15 6.97 -21.78
CA PHE A 71 4.74 7.35 -21.51
C PHE A 71 4.20 8.34 -22.54
N SER A 72 5.02 9.29 -23.00
CA SER A 72 4.66 10.22 -24.06
C SER A 72 4.33 9.48 -25.36
N SER A 73 5.17 8.51 -25.76
CA SER A 73 4.96 7.71 -26.95
C SER A 73 3.75 6.79 -26.82
N LEU A 74 3.59 6.14 -25.66
CA LEU A 74 2.44 5.28 -25.38
C LEU A 74 1.11 6.04 -25.51
N ALA A 75 1.00 7.21 -24.88
CA ALA A 75 -0.18 8.05 -24.96
C ALA A 75 -0.47 8.51 -26.40
N LYS A 76 0.59 8.92 -27.13
CA LYS A 76 0.46 9.34 -28.54
C LYS A 76 -0.05 8.19 -29.42
N TYR A 77 0.55 7.00 -29.32
CA TYR A 77 0.15 5.87 -30.15
C TYR A 77 -1.22 5.30 -29.79
N ALA A 78 -1.62 5.33 -28.49
CA ALA A 78 -2.96 4.95 -28.09
C ALA A 78 -4.03 5.85 -28.72
N ILE A 79 -3.82 7.18 -28.74
CA ILE A 79 -4.71 8.13 -29.41
C ILE A 79 -4.74 7.89 -30.91
N LEU A 80 -3.56 7.69 -31.53
CA LEU A 80 -3.49 7.43 -32.99
C LEU A 80 -4.20 6.13 -33.38
N ALA A 81 -4.18 5.09 -32.54
CA ALA A 81 -4.93 3.86 -32.77
C ALA A 81 -6.45 4.11 -32.80
N VAL A 82 -6.97 4.91 -31.85
CA VAL A 82 -8.38 5.30 -31.82
C VAL A 82 -8.74 6.13 -33.06
N VAL A 83 -7.90 7.11 -33.45
CA VAL A 83 -8.09 7.94 -34.64
C VAL A 83 -8.10 7.07 -35.91
N PHE A 84 -7.20 6.11 -35.99
CA PHE A 84 -7.15 5.19 -37.13
C PHE A 84 -8.42 4.37 -37.30
N ILE A 85 -8.96 3.83 -36.17
CA ILE A 85 -10.23 3.10 -36.19
C ILE A 85 -11.39 4.02 -36.60
N ALA A 86 -11.42 5.27 -36.10
CA ALA A 86 -12.44 6.24 -36.47
C ALA A 86 -12.40 6.59 -37.99
N VAL A 87 -11.22 6.68 -38.55
CA VAL A 87 -11.04 6.89 -40.00
C VAL A 87 -11.52 5.68 -40.80
N LEU A 88 -11.14 4.44 -40.39
CA LEU A 88 -11.61 3.21 -41.05
C LEU A 88 -13.14 3.11 -41.07
N ASN A 89 -13.78 3.45 -39.96
CA ASN A 89 -15.22 3.42 -39.83
C ASN A 89 -15.92 4.41 -40.78
N ARG A 90 -15.30 5.57 -41.09
CA ARG A 90 -15.81 6.52 -42.08
C ARG A 90 -15.81 5.99 -43.52
N PHE A 91 -14.91 5.07 -43.80
CA PHE A 91 -14.85 4.38 -45.12
C PHE A 91 -15.72 3.12 -45.18
N GLY A 92 -16.53 2.84 -44.15
CA GLY A 92 -17.42 1.67 -44.09
C GLY A 92 -16.68 0.36 -43.83
N VAL A 93 -15.42 0.42 -43.37
CA VAL A 93 -14.66 -0.77 -42.98
C VAL A 93 -15.23 -1.24 -41.60
N GLU A 94 -15.60 -2.51 -41.53
CA GLU A 94 -16.06 -3.09 -40.29
C GLU A 94 -14.90 -3.17 -39.28
N THR A 95 -14.99 -2.36 -38.22
CA THR A 95 -13.92 -2.22 -37.23
C THR A 95 -14.16 -3.06 -35.96
N THR A 96 -15.26 -3.79 -35.90
CA THR A 96 -15.67 -4.61 -34.76
C THR A 96 -14.57 -5.57 -34.31
N SER A 97 -13.97 -6.28 -35.24
CA SER A 97 -12.87 -7.24 -34.97
C SER A 97 -11.60 -6.55 -34.41
N ILE A 98 -11.30 -5.36 -34.94
CA ILE A 98 -10.14 -4.56 -34.49
C ILE A 98 -10.38 -4.06 -33.06
N VAL A 99 -11.58 -3.54 -32.79
CA VAL A 99 -11.98 -3.07 -31.45
C VAL A 99 -11.98 -4.25 -30.46
N ALA A 100 -12.50 -5.42 -30.86
CA ALA A 100 -12.46 -6.63 -30.04
C ALA A 100 -11.01 -7.07 -29.71
N ALA A 101 -10.13 -7.08 -30.71
CA ALA A 101 -8.72 -7.42 -30.54
C ALA A 101 -7.99 -6.42 -29.61
N LEU A 102 -8.24 -5.10 -29.77
CA LEU A 102 -7.70 -4.08 -28.88
C LEU A 102 -8.25 -4.20 -27.46
N GLY A 103 -9.53 -4.52 -27.31
CA GLY A 103 -10.15 -4.79 -26.01
C GLY A 103 -9.49 -5.97 -25.30
N ALA A 104 -9.26 -7.08 -26.01
CA ALA A 104 -8.56 -8.24 -25.47
C ALA A 104 -7.11 -7.92 -25.10
N ALA A 105 -6.39 -7.16 -25.94
CA ALA A 105 -5.02 -6.71 -25.64
C ALA A 105 -4.98 -5.79 -24.41
N THR A 106 -5.94 -4.85 -24.30
CA THR A 106 -6.05 -3.95 -23.13
C THR A 106 -6.33 -4.72 -21.86
N LEU A 107 -7.21 -5.73 -21.91
CA LEU A 107 -7.48 -6.61 -20.78
C LEU A 107 -6.22 -7.38 -20.37
N ALA A 108 -5.49 -7.96 -21.32
CA ALA A 108 -4.24 -8.68 -21.05
C ALA A 108 -3.18 -7.78 -20.38
N ILE A 109 -3.02 -6.54 -20.87
CA ILE A 109 -2.13 -5.54 -20.26
C ILE A 109 -2.61 -5.18 -18.85
N GLY A 110 -3.93 -4.97 -18.67
CA GLY A 110 -4.51 -4.67 -17.36
C GLY A 110 -4.24 -5.77 -16.33
N LEU A 111 -4.40 -7.04 -16.73
CA LEU A 111 -4.08 -8.20 -15.88
C LEU A 111 -2.58 -8.28 -15.57
N ALA A 112 -1.72 -8.01 -16.55
CA ALA A 112 -0.27 -7.98 -16.33
C ALA A 112 0.17 -6.88 -15.36
N LEU A 113 -0.53 -5.74 -15.35
CA LEU A 113 -0.24 -4.58 -14.49
C LEU A 113 -1.05 -4.57 -13.19
N GLN A 114 -1.89 -5.59 -12.94
CA GLN A 114 -2.80 -5.63 -11.79
C GLN A 114 -2.10 -5.38 -10.45
N GLY A 115 -0.93 -6.00 -10.24
CA GLY A 115 -0.15 -5.81 -9.00
C GLY A 115 0.37 -4.38 -8.83
N ALA A 116 0.85 -3.76 -9.91
CA ALA A 116 1.33 -2.38 -9.86
C ALA A 116 0.18 -1.38 -9.61
N LEU A 117 -0.97 -1.58 -10.28
CA LEU A 117 -2.16 -0.76 -10.05
C LEU A 117 -2.73 -0.94 -8.63
N GLY A 118 -2.67 -2.17 -8.09
CA GLY A 118 -3.03 -2.45 -6.70
C GLY A 118 -2.15 -1.69 -5.71
N ASN A 119 -0.84 -1.68 -5.91
CA ASN A 119 0.09 -0.91 -5.08
C ASN A 119 -0.16 0.61 -5.18
N LEU A 120 -0.42 1.12 -6.37
CA LEU A 120 -0.76 2.53 -6.58
C LEU A 120 -2.05 2.91 -5.84
N ALA A 121 -3.12 2.12 -5.97
CA ALA A 121 -4.38 2.35 -5.28
C ALA A 121 -4.19 2.34 -3.75
N ALA A 122 -3.48 1.32 -3.23
CA ALA A 122 -3.15 1.22 -1.82
C ALA A 122 -2.30 2.41 -1.33
N GLY A 123 -1.33 2.86 -2.12
CA GLY A 123 -0.52 4.05 -1.78
C GLY A 123 -1.38 5.31 -1.64
N VAL A 124 -2.33 5.54 -2.56
CA VAL A 124 -3.29 6.63 -2.45
C VAL A 124 -4.14 6.51 -1.19
N MET A 125 -4.62 5.30 -0.85
CA MET A 125 -5.41 5.05 0.36
C MET A 125 -4.59 5.32 1.63
N ILE A 126 -3.32 4.90 1.69
CA ILE A 126 -2.42 5.15 2.82
C ILE A 126 -2.23 6.66 3.04
N VAL A 127 -1.96 7.42 1.96
CA VAL A 127 -1.75 8.87 2.04
C VAL A 127 -3.03 9.61 2.43
N PHE A 128 -4.20 9.13 1.98
CA PHE A 128 -5.50 9.74 2.26
C PHE A 128 -5.99 9.46 3.69
N PHE A 129 -6.02 8.18 4.09
CA PHE A 129 -6.53 7.76 5.41
C PHE A 129 -5.49 7.85 6.53
N ARG A 130 -4.20 7.86 6.18
CA ARG A 130 -3.08 8.01 7.10
C ARG A 130 -3.10 7.05 8.29
N PRO A 131 -3.17 5.74 8.08
CA PRO A 131 -3.05 4.77 9.18
C PRO A 131 -1.70 4.90 9.90
N TYR A 132 -0.70 5.41 9.21
CA TYR A 132 0.60 5.80 9.75
C TYR A 132 1.17 7.00 8.98
N LYS A 133 2.18 7.66 9.54
CA LYS A 133 2.87 8.82 8.99
C LYS A 133 4.38 8.59 8.96
N ILE A 134 5.09 9.42 8.20
CA ILE A 134 6.55 9.45 8.22
C ILE A 134 7.00 9.80 9.65
N GLY A 135 7.91 9.00 10.20
CA GLY A 135 8.41 9.07 11.57
C GLY A 135 7.75 8.11 12.55
N ASP A 136 6.57 7.56 12.26
CA ASP A 136 5.92 6.56 13.11
C ASP A 136 6.73 5.26 13.14
N TYR A 137 6.79 4.60 14.31
CA TYR A 137 7.27 3.24 14.44
C TYR A 137 6.10 2.28 14.27
N VAL A 138 6.18 1.42 13.28
CA VAL A 138 5.07 0.55 12.85
C VAL A 138 5.54 -0.88 12.64
N ASP A 139 4.60 -1.83 12.74
CA ASP A 139 4.78 -3.17 12.17
C ASP A 139 3.75 -3.35 11.05
N ILE A 140 4.24 -3.57 9.86
CA ILE A 140 3.45 -3.71 8.64
C ILE A 140 3.81 -5.05 8.00
N ALA A 141 2.82 -5.90 7.80
CA ALA A 141 2.99 -7.22 7.18
C ALA A 141 4.04 -8.10 7.91
N GLY A 142 4.12 -7.99 9.24
CA GLY A 142 5.08 -8.73 10.07
C GLY A 142 6.50 -8.15 10.05
N THR A 143 6.65 -6.91 9.62
CA THR A 143 7.95 -6.25 9.57
C THR A 143 7.89 -4.90 10.29
N ALA A 144 8.69 -4.77 11.36
CA ALA A 144 8.71 -3.58 12.20
C ALA A 144 9.84 -2.61 11.80
N GLY A 145 9.51 -1.31 11.85
CA GLY A 145 10.48 -0.24 11.59
C GLY A 145 9.86 1.14 11.66
N SER A 146 10.71 2.17 11.63
CA SER A 146 10.28 3.56 11.53
C SER A 146 9.99 3.90 10.06
N VAL A 147 8.84 4.52 9.80
CA VAL A 147 8.45 4.96 8.45
C VAL A 147 9.37 6.09 8.01
N LYS A 148 10.18 5.87 6.98
CA LYS A 148 11.11 6.84 6.42
C LYS A 148 10.52 7.60 5.24
N ASP A 149 9.80 6.91 4.35
CA ASP A 149 9.12 7.52 3.20
C ASP A 149 7.89 6.71 2.80
N ILE A 150 6.90 7.41 2.22
CA ILE A 150 5.68 6.82 1.67
C ILE A 150 5.58 7.25 0.22
N THR A 151 5.85 6.31 -0.70
CA THR A 151 5.75 6.54 -2.14
C THR A 151 4.40 6.05 -2.68
N LEU A 152 4.16 6.25 -3.98
CA LEU A 152 2.93 5.76 -4.63
C LEU A 152 2.84 4.22 -4.68
N PHE A 153 3.98 3.51 -4.69
CA PHE A 153 4.00 2.06 -4.90
C PHE A 153 4.47 1.27 -3.67
N TYR A 154 5.25 1.89 -2.80
CA TYR A 154 5.82 1.26 -1.62
C TYR A 154 5.99 2.24 -0.47
N THR A 155 6.03 1.70 0.74
CA THR A 155 6.44 2.38 1.96
C THR A 155 7.85 1.93 2.33
N GLU A 156 8.74 2.87 2.65
CA GLU A 156 10.09 2.60 3.13
C GLU A 156 10.11 2.64 4.66
N LEU A 157 10.59 1.55 5.27
CA LEU A 157 10.82 1.47 6.71
C LEU A 157 12.33 1.39 6.97
N ASN A 158 12.73 1.86 8.14
CA ASN A 158 14.07 1.72 8.67
C ASN A 158 14.04 1.02 10.02
N THR A 159 14.78 -0.08 10.16
CA THR A 159 14.90 -0.78 11.44
C THR A 159 15.79 -0.01 12.42
N PRO A 160 15.73 -0.32 13.74
CA PRO A 160 16.61 0.31 14.74
C PRO A 160 18.10 0.10 14.46
N ASP A 161 18.47 -0.99 13.79
CA ASP A 161 19.84 -1.32 13.34
C ASP A 161 20.17 -0.74 11.96
N ASN A 162 19.33 0.18 11.45
CA ASN A 162 19.52 0.94 10.22
C ASN A 162 19.46 0.11 8.93
N VAL A 163 18.64 -0.94 8.89
CA VAL A 163 18.34 -1.70 7.67
C VAL A 163 17.13 -1.10 6.97
N GLN A 164 17.25 -0.86 5.65
CA GLN A 164 16.15 -0.42 4.82
C GLN A 164 15.22 -1.58 4.48
N ILE A 165 13.93 -1.37 4.66
CA ILE A 165 12.89 -2.32 4.27
C ILE A 165 11.92 -1.64 3.33
N ILE A 166 11.63 -2.27 2.20
CA ILE A 166 10.68 -1.79 1.21
C ILE A 166 9.45 -2.68 1.25
N VAL A 167 8.34 -2.11 1.69
CA VAL A 167 7.04 -2.79 1.75
C VAL A 167 6.15 -2.30 0.62
N PRO A 168 5.75 -3.15 -0.34
CA PRO A 168 4.77 -2.77 -1.36
C PRO A 168 3.46 -2.31 -0.71
N ASN A 169 2.90 -1.18 -1.17
CA ASN A 169 1.73 -0.58 -0.52
C ASN A 169 0.50 -1.51 -0.49
N GLY A 170 0.35 -2.37 -1.51
CA GLY A 170 -0.72 -3.36 -1.54
C GLY A 170 -0.63 -4.39 -0.40
N GLN A 171 0.58 -4.73 0.01
CA GLN A 171 0.79 -5.59 1.18
C GLN A 171 0.53 -4.81 2.48
N ALA A 172 1.00 -3.58 2.55
CA ALA A 172 0.78 -2.73 3.73
C ALA A 172 -0.71 -2.47 3.99
N TRP A 173 -1.48 -2.10 2.97
CA TRP A 173 -2.91 -1.82 3.09
C TRP A 173 -3.77 -3.07 3.30
N GLY A 174 -3.34 -4.20 2.73
CA GLY A 174 -4.08 -5.47 2.76
C GLY A 174 -3.91 -6.29 4.03
N GLN A 175 -3.08 -5.84 5.00
CA GLN A 175 -2.78 -6.58 6.23
C GLN A 175 -3.01 -5.73 7.48
N VAL A 176 -2.87 -6.38 8.65
CA VAL A 176 -2.93 -5.67 9.93
C VAL A 176 -1.74 -4.73 10.05
N ILE A 177 -2.02 -3.50 10.44
CA ILE A 177 -1.02 -2.47 10.69
C ILE A 177 -0.99 -2.21 12.20
N TRP A 178 0.17 -2.43 12.83
CA TRP A 178 0.42 -2.04 14.21
C TRP A 178 1.16 -0.72 14.22
N ASN A 179 0.49 0.35 14.62
CA ASN A 179 1.13 1.65 14.76
C ASN A 179 1.39 1.95 16.24
N TYR A 180 2.64 1.85 16.64
CA TYR A 180 3.07 2.06 18.02
C TYR A 180 3.22 3.54 18.39
N SER A 181 3.21 4.44 17.40
CA SER A 181 3.34 5.88 17.58
C SER A 181 2.01 6.64 17.40
N ALA A 182 0.91 5.94 17.07
CA ALA A 182 -0.39 6.58 16.82
C ALA A 182 -0.96 7.26 18.06
N TYR A 183 -0.74 6.67 19.22
CA TYR A 183 -1.17 7.22 20.50
C TYR A 183 0.02 7.81 21.26
N PRO A 184 -0.16 8.94 21.96
CA PRO A 184 0.91 9.60 22.69
C PRO A 184 1.41 8.79 23.88
N GLU A 185 0.58 7.89 24.40
CA GLU A 185 0.86 7.09 25.59
C GLU A 185 0.79 5.60 25.28
N ARG A 186 1.69 4.84 25.91
CA ARG A 186 1.76 3.38 25.79
C ARG A 186 1.88 2.74 27.15
N ARG A 187 1.32 1.53 27.27
CA ARG A 187 1.47 0.69 28.45
C ARG A 187 2.69 -0.21 28.29
N CYS A 188 3.59 -0.16 29.26
CA CYS A 188 4.69 -1.09 29.44
C CYS A 188 4.24 -2.21 30.37
N ASP A 189 4.31 -3.44 29.91
CA ASP A 189 3.97 -4.64 30.69
C ASP A 189 5.26 -5.37 31.05
N PHE A 190 5.44 -5.66 32.36
CA PHE A 190 6.60 -6.38 32.89
C PHE A 190 6.13 -7.60 33.68
N VAL A 191 7.02 -8.57 33.78
CA VAL A 191 6.84 -9.71 34.69
C VAL A 191 8.11 -9.84 35.51
N PHE A 192 7.95 -9.80 36.84
CA PHE A 192 9.03 -10.01 37.79
C PHE A 192 8.69 -11.22 38.66
N SER A 193 9.72 -11.99 39.01
CA SER A 193 9.58 -13.21 39.81
C SER A 193 10.28 -13.03 41.15
N ALA A 194 9.62 -13.46 42.23
CA ALA A 194 10.19 -13.51 43.58
C ALA A 194 10.02 -14.91 44.20
N SER A 195 10.76 -15.19 45.24
CA SER A 195 10.71 -16.46 45.96
C SER A 195 9.33 -16.71 46.60
N TYR A 196 8.95 -17.96 46.77
CA TYR A 196 7.79 -18.36 47.56
C TYR A 196 7.94 -18.02 49.04
N GLU A 197 9.19 -17.78 49.52
CA GLU A 197 9.48 -17.39 50.92
C GLU A 197 9.31 -15.89 51.13
N ASP A 198 9.24 -15.07 50.07
CA ASP A 198 9.05 -13.64 50.20
C ASP A 198 7.59 -13.27 50.46
N ASP A 199 7.41 -12.23 51.24
CA ASP A 199 6.08 -11.65 51.53
C ASP A 199 5.53 -10.96 50.29
N ILE A 200 4.35 -11.41 49.85
CA ILE A 200 3.67 -10.91 48.62
C ILE A 200 3.44 -9.42 48.68
N GLU A 201 2.94 -8.90 49.83
CA GLU A 201 2.61 -7.48 49.99
C GLU A 201 3.88 -6.61 50.00
N LYS A 202 4.96 -7.12 50.57
CA LYS A 202 6.28 -6.47 50.55
C LYS A 202 6.78 -6.35 49.09
N VAL A 203 6.73 -7.44 48.29
CA VAL A 203 7.16 -7.44 46.89
C VAL A 203 6.31 -6.46 46.08
N GLN A 204 4.99 -6.49 46.19
CA GLN A 204 4.11 -5.56 45.48
C GLN A 204 4.38 -4.10 45.88
N THR A 205 4.64 -3.82 47.15
CA THR A 205 4.95 -2.46 47.61
C THR A 205 6.26 -1.96 46.99
N VAL A 206 7.32 -2.77 47.02
CA VAL A 206 8.63 -2.40 46.45
C VAL A 206 8.52 -2.18 44.93
N LEU A 207 7.80 -3.05 44.23
CA LEU A 207 7.55 -2.87 42.80
C LEU A 207 6.84 -1.57 42.51
N ARG A 208 5.78 -1.25 43.29
CA ARG A 208 5.04 0.01 43.12
C ARG A 208 5.91 1.22 43.40
N GLU A 209 6.68 1.22 44.49
CA GLU A 209 7.61 2.31 44.85
C GLU A 209 8.63 2.58 43.73
N VAL A 210 9.23 1.54 43.16
CA VAL A 210 10.23 1.67 42.06
C VAL A 210 9.65 2.31 40.81
N PHE A 211 8.41 1.93 40.45
CA PHE A 211 7.78 2.47 39.23
C PHE A 211 7.24 3.88 39.49
N GLU A 212 6.63 4.16 40.62
CA GLU A 212 6.10 5.50 40.95
C GLU A 212 7.20 6.55 41.15
N ALA A 213 8.41 6.12 41.50
CA ALA A 213 9.55 7.02 41.62
C ALA A 213 10.13 7.53 40.29
N ASP A 214 9.71 6.97 39.17
CA ASP A 214 10.20 7.41 37.84
C ASP A 214 9.26 8.45 37.23
N GLU A 215 9.79 9.62 36.87
CA GLU A 215 9.03 10.74 36.31
C GLU A 215 8.38 10.43 34.94
N ARG A 216 8.87 9.43 34.21
CA ARG A 216 8.34 8.99 32.92
C ARG A 216 7.07 8.16 33.08
N VAL A 217 6.86 7.57 34.25
CA VAL A 217 5.65 6.80 34.58
C VAL A 217 4.50 7.76 34.87
N LEU A 218 3.41 7.58 34.13
CA LEU A 218 2.21 8.39 34.32
C LEU A 218 1.51 8.00 35.62
N LYS A 219 0.96 9.01 36.31
CA LYS A 219 0.23 8.80 37.56
C LYS A 219 -1.22 8.35 37.37
N ASP A 220 -1.76 8.62 36.20
CA ASP A 220 -3.09 8.23 35.77
C ASP A 220 -3.01 7.63 34.36
N PRO A 221 -3.34 6.36 34.19
CA PRO A 221 -3.74 5.37 35.22
C PRO A 221 -2.60 4.99 36.18
N ALA A 222 -2.94 4.71 37.41
CA ALA A 222 -1.98 4.30 38.43
C ALA A 222 -1.27 2.99 38.05
N VAL A 223 -0.06 2.81 38.59
CA VAL A 223 0.74 1.60 38.40
C VAL A 223 -0.02 0.39 38.92
N PHE A 224 -0.25 -0.58 38.04
CA PHE A 224 -0.92 -1.84 38.41
C PHE A 224 0.13 -2.89 38.75
N VAL A 225 0.07 -3.45 39.97
CA VAL A 225 0.99 -4.49 40.44
C VAL A 225 0.17 -5.59 41.10
N GLU A 226 0.18 -6.79 40.52
CA GLU A 226 -0.56 -7.94 41.01
C GLU A 226 0.20 -9.24 40.82
N VAL A 227 -0.14 -10.27 41.61
CA VAL A 227 0.33 -11.64 41.35
C VAL A 227 -0.29 -12.12 40.05
N LYS A 228 0.55 -12.52 39.11
CA LYS A 228 0.15 -13.05 37.80
C LYS A 228 -0.09 -14.55 37.84
N SER A 229 0.86 -15.28 38.42
CA SER A 229 0.85 -16.74 38.47
C SER A 229 1.81 -17.29 39.55
N HIS A 230 1.59 -18.54 39.90
CA HIS A 230 2.53 -19.33 40.68
C HIS A 230 3.33 -20.20 39.74
N GLY A 231 4.64 -19.91 39.57
CA GLY A 231 5.57 -20.65 38.74
C GLY A 231 6.11 -21.89 39.43
N ALA A 232 6.94 -22.65 38.72
CA ALA A 232 7.55 -23.87 39.26
C ALA A 232 8.49 -23.61 40.46
N SER A 233 9.10 -22.42 40.52
CA SER A 233 10.06 -22.05 41.58
C SER A 233 9.87 -20.60 42.06
N SER A 234 8.88 -19.88 41.56
CA SER A 234 8.66 -18.46 41.83
C SER A 234 7.18 -18.07 41.89
N VAL A 235 6.89 -16.97 42.57
CA VAL A 235 5.66 -16.21 42.41
C VAL A 235 5.93 -15.14 41.39
N ASP A 236 5.15 -15.11 40.29
CA ASP A 236 5.31 -14.14 39.23
C ASP A 236 4.35 -12.97 39.40
N TYR A 237 4.87 -11.76 39.32
CA TYR A 237 4.15 -10.52 39.46
C TYR A 237 4.05 -9.82 38.10
N VAL A 238 2.86 -9.35 37.73
CA VAL A 238 2.69 -8.46 36.60
C VAL A 238 2.71 -7.01 37.05
N VAL A 239 3.52 -6.20 36.40
CA VAL A 239 3.51 -4.74 36.57
C VAL A 239 3.13 -4.10 35.26
N ARG A 240 2.15 -3.20 35.30
CA ARG A 240 1.70 -2.41 34.15
C ARG A 240 1.81 -0.94 34.47
N ALA A 241 2.64 -0.24 33.71
CA ALA A 241 2.85 1.17 33.86
C ALA A 241 2.63 1.88 32.53
N TRP A 242 2.01 3.07 32.57
CA TRP A 242 1.83 3.88 31.38
C TRP A 242 2.94 4.93 31.29
N CYS A 243 3.42 5.19 30.08
CA CYS A 243 4.42 6.21 29.78
C CYS A 243 4.15 6.84 28.42
N LYS A 244 4.86 7.91 28.09
CA LYS A 244 4.86 8.45 26.72
C LYS A 244 5.45 7.42 25.77
N ALA A 245 4.93 7.37 24.53
CA ALA A 245 5.36 6.41 23.52
C ALA A 245 6.88 6.50 23.26
N ASP A 246 7.45 7.69 23.28
CA ASP A 246 8.88 7.94 23.05
C ASP A 246 9.76 7.38 24.18
N ASP A 247 9.25 7.33 25.41
CA ASP A 247 9.97 6.84 26.60
C ASP A 247 9.90 5.32 26.76
N TYR A 248 9.08 4.63 25.95
CA TYR A 248 8.75 3.22 26.13
C TYR A 248 9.97 2.31 26.32
N TRP A 249 10.91 2.35 25.38
CA TRP A 249 12.08 1.47 25.42
C TRP A 249 13.07 1.86 26.52
N ALA A 250 13.29 3.16 26.72
CA ALA A 250 14.17 3.65 27.76
C ALA A 250 13.63 3.25 29.15
N LEU A 251 12.33 3.43 29.38
CA LEU A 251 11.66 3.00 30.62
C LEU A 251 11.75 1.47 30.78
N HIS A 252 11.50 0.73 29.70
CA HIS A 252 11.49 -0.74 29.75
C HIS A 252 12.84 -1.31 30.21
N PHE A 253 13.95 -0.82 29.66
CA PHE A 253 15.28 -1.28 30.04
C PHE A 253 15.68 -0.81 31.44
N ASP A 254 15.40 0.45 31.79
CA ASP A 254 15.73 1.00 33.08
C ASP A 254 14.97 0.33 34.24
N MET A 255 13.70 0.04 34.05
CA MET A 255 12.86 -0.61 35.10
C MET A 255 13.35 -2.03 35.39
N ASN A 256 13.73 -2.81 34.38
CA ASN A 256 14.32 -4.12 34.61
C ASN A 256 15.58 -4.06 35.49
N LYS A 257 16.43 -3.05 35.29
CA LYS A 257 17.63 -2.84 36.10
C LYS A 257 17.27 -2.37 37.51
N ARG A 258 16.40 -1.35 37.63
CA ARG A 258 16.05 -0.75 38.93
C ARG A 258 15.34 -1.72 39.86
N VAL A 259 14.44 -2.54 39.31
CA VAL A 259 13.75 -3.57 40.10
C VAL A 259 14.73 -4.57 40.66
N LYS A 260 15.72 -5.03 39.86
CA LYS A 260 16.76 -5.94 40.37
C LYS A 260 17.53 -5.32 41.53
N LEU A 261 17.95 -4.06 41.41
CA LEU A 261 18.68 -3.36 42.45
C LEU A 261 17.82 -3.16 43.71
N ALA A 262 16.53 -2.82 43.57
CA ALA A 262 15.61 -2.64 44.67
C ALA A 262 15.35 -3.98 45.38
N PHE A 263 15.22 -5.08 44.66
CA PHE A 263 15.06 -6.41 45.24
C PHE A 263 16.27 -6.79 46.09
N ASP A 264 17.47 -6.55 45.56
CA ASP A 264 18.73 -6.82 46.31
C ASP A 264 18.79 -5.96 47.60
N GLU A 265 18.45 -4.67 47.50
CA GLU A 265 18.45 -3.77 48.69
C GLU A 265 17.42 -4.16 49.76
N LYS A 266 16.24 -4.59 49.32
CA LYS A 266 15.13 -4.94 50.22
C LYS A 266 15.15 -6.41 50.69
N GLY A 267 16.14 -7.20 50.19
CA GLY A 267 16.27 -8.62 50.52
C GLY A 267 15.09 -9.44 50.01
N ILE A 268 14.67 -9.17 48.75
CA ILE A 268 13.73 -9.97 47.96
C ILE A 268 14.54 -10.88 47.06
N GLU A 269 14.28 -12.18 47.14
CA GLU A 269 15.02 -13.17 46.39
C GLU A 269 14.43 -13.42 44.97
N ILE A 270 15.26 -13.37 43.93
CA ILE A 270 14.91 -13.89 42.62
C ILE A 270 15.40 -15.34 42.58
N PRO A 271 14.48 -16.33 42.67
CA PRO A 271 14.87 -17.71 42.92
C PRO A 271 15.53 -18.36 41.72
N PHE A 272 16.49 -19.21 42.00
CA PHE A 272 17.00 -20.17 41.01
C PHE A 272 15.96 -21.28 40.80
N PRO A 273 16.04 -22.04 39.69
CA PRO A 273 15.24 -23.25 39.54
C PRO A 273 15.47 -24.24 40.70
N HIS A 274 14.40 -24.59 41.42
CA HIS A 274 14.45 -25.54 42.50
C HIS A 274 14.03 -26.93 42.01
N GLN A 275 14.73 -27.98 42.48
CA GLN A 275 14.36 -29.37 42.27
C GLN A 275 14.34 -30.10 43.59
N VAL A 276 13.32 -30.93 43.83
CA VAL A 276 13.24 -31.80 45.00
C VAL A 276 13.69 -33.19 44.64
N GLU A 277 14.83 -33.63 45.20
CA GLU A 277 15.32 -35.00 45.05
C GLU A 277 14.83 -35.85 46.21
N ILE A 278 14.09 -36.92 45.94
CA ILE A 278 13.63 -37.87 46.95
C ILE A 278 14.50 -39.14 46.86
N HIS A 279 15.44 -39.26 47.76
CA HIS A 279 16.23 -40.49 47.90
C HIS A 279 15.43 -41.54 48.67
N LYS A 280 14.92 -42.58 47.98
CA LYS A 280 14.32 -43.77 48.67
C LYS A 280 15.44 -44.71 49.03
N GLN A 281 15.68 -44.91 50.36
CA GLN A 281 16.54 -46.04 50.81
C GLN A 281 15.85 -47.34 50.41
N ALA A 282 16.57 -48.22 49.75
CA ALA A 282 16.09 -49.59 49.52
C ALA A 282 15.92 -50.25 50.91
N ALA A 283 14.72 -50.80 51.17
CA ALA A 283 14.52 -51.64 52.33
C ALA A 283 15.34 -52.90 52.12
N GLU A 284 16.26 -53.22 53.09
CA GLU A 284 16.97 -54.48 53.17
C GLU A 284 16.00 -55.66 53.40
#